data_9257fa5ec099b11464efda6716369ff6
#
_entry.id   9257fa5ec099b11464efda6716369ff6
#
_cell.length_a   1.000
_cell.length_b   1.000
_cell.length_c   1.000
_cell.angle_alpha   90.00
_cell.angle_beta   90.00
_cell.angle_gamma   90.00
#
_symmetry.space_group_name_H-M   'P 1'
#
loop_
_entity.id
_entity.type
_entity.pdbx_description
1 polymer ?
#
loop_
_entity_poly.entity_id
_entity_poly.type
_entity_poly.pdbx_seq_one_letter_code
_entity_poly.pdbx_strand_id
1 'polypeptide(L)'
;MTDPFRYRLIDEPRPSPLARIALPPTLVFLAATFFQPWGFLLIVFNAIALNGPFRNREILLALAPFPIYFGSLEILDRVVRAGILAVPPAHYWFVGAVGIGFVSAAFAYVSQERTFQLRRYLEQLRGYSA
;
A
#
# COMPACT_ATOMS: atom_id res chain seq x y z
N MET A 1 -34.00 -20.75 8.41
CA MET A 1 -33.06 -21.07 7.35
C MET A 1 -31.96 -20.04 7.31
N THR A 2 -30.74 -20.46 7.56
CA THR A 2 -29.63 -19.53 7.57
C THR A 2 -29.20 -19.17 6.15
N ASP A 3 -29.22 -17.89 5.86
CA ASP A 3 -28.67 -17.36 4.62
C ASP A 3 -27.17 -17.73 4.56
N PRO A 4 -26.70 -18.43 3.51
CA PRO A 4 -25.29 -18.78 3.39
C PRO A 4 -24.37 -17.57 3.34
N PHE A 5 -24.90 -16.39 3.06
CA PHE A 5 -24.16 -15.14 3.01
C PHE A 5 -24.07 -14.42 4.36
N ARG A 6 -24.68 -14.97 5.42
CA ARG A 6 -24.54 -14.44 6.79
C ARG A 6 -23.20 -14.78 7.41
N TYR A 7 -22.54 -15.83 6.95
CA TYR A 7 -21.22 -16.18 7.45
C TYR A 7 -20.19 -15.19 6.89
N ARG A 8 -19.54 -14.48 7.80
CA ARG A 8 -18.43 -13.62 7.42
C ARG A 8 -17.14 -14.40 7.48
N LEU A 9 -16.40 -14.37 6.41
CA LEU A 9 -15.04 -14.87 6.41
C LEU A 9 -14.17 -13.95 7.26
N ILE A 10 -13.13 -14.52 7.89
CA ILE A 10 -12.19 -13.73 8.71
C ILE A 10 -11.58 -12.59 7.89
N ASP A 11 -11.32 -12.85 6.61
CA ASP A 11 -10.70 -11.90 5.69
C ASP A 11 -11.72 -11.05 4.91
N GLU A 12 -13.02 -11.16 5.24
CA GLU A 12 -14.05 -10.43 4.51
C GLU A 12 -13.92 -8.92 4.74
N PRO A 13 -13.87 -8.11 3.66
CA PRO A 13 -13.84 -6.65 3.81
C PRO A 13 -15.13 -6.15 4.43
N ARG A 14 -15.01 -5.22 5.35
CA ARG A 14 -16.19 -4.59 5.97
C ARG A 14 -16.91 -3.70 4.96
N PRO A 15 -18.24 -3.60 5.03
CA PRO A 15 -18.97 -2.68 4.18
C PRO A 15 -18.45 -1.24 4.34
N SER A 16 -18.18 -0.58 3.22
CA SER A 16 -17.72 0.80 3.20
C SER A 16 -18.32 1.51 1.99
N PRO A 17 -18.82 2.75 2.14
CA PRO A 17 -19.32 3.52 1.01
C PRO A 17 -18.21 3.85 0.00
N LEU A 18 -16.95 3.90 0.44
CA LEU A 18 -15.80 4.17 -0.42
C LEU A 18 -15.39 2.96 -1.24
N ALA A 19 -15.94 1.81 -0.95
CA ALA A 19 -15.59 0.57 -1.61
C ALA A 19 -15.82 0.59 -3.13
N ARG A 20 -16.78 1.37 -3.60
CA ARG A 20 -17.09 1.52 -5.03
C ARG A 20 -15.99 2.24 -5.81
N ILE A 21 -15.19 3.05 -5.12
CA ILE A 21 -14.11 3.82 -5.73
C ILE A 21 -12.73 3.22 -5.43
N ALA A 22 -12.69 2.02 -4.87
CA ALA A 22 -11.44 1.31 -4.66
C ALA A 22 -10.75 1.02 -6.00
N LEU A 23 -9.46 1.35 -6.08
CA LEU A 23 -8.66 1.14 -7.26
C LEU A 23 -8.12 -0.30 -7.31
N PRO A 24 -7.87 -0.85 -8.51
CA PRO A 24 -7.15 -2.11 -8.62
C PRO A 24 -5.79 -2.01 -7.94
N PRO A 25 -5.43 -2.94 -7.03
CA PRO A 25 -4.16 -2.85 -6.29
C PRO A 25 -2.92 -2.81 -7.18
N THR A 26 -2.98 -3.42 -8.37
CA THR A 26 -1.89 -3.37 -9.35
C THR A 26 -1.58 -1.93 -9.78
N LEU A 27 -2.61 -1.12 -10.07
CA LEU A 27 -2.43 0.30 -10.43
C LEU A 27 -1.85 1.09 -9.26
N VAL A 28 -2.33 0.83 -8.05
CA VAL A 28 -1.83 1.49 -6.83
C VAL A 28 -0.36 1.15 -6.59
N PHE A 29 0.00 -0.12 -6.76
CA PHE A 29 1.38 -0.58 -6.64
C PHE A 29 2.30 0.08 -7.66
N LEU A 30 1.88 0.15 -8.92
CA LEU A 30 2.66 0.81 -9.98
C LEU A 30 2.84 2.30 -9.67
N ALA A 31 1.79 2.98 -9.24
CA ALA A 31 1.88 4.39 -8.86
C ALA A 31 2.82 4.59 -7.67
N ALA A 32 2.73 3.72 -6.66
CA ALA A 32 3.61 3.80 -5.50
C ALA A 32 5.08 3.58 -5.87
N THR A 33 5.35 2.69 -6.82
CA THR A 33 6.71 2.38 -7.26
C THR A 33 7.32 3.53 -8.07
N PHE A 34 6.57 4.08 -9.03
CA PHE A 34 7.09 5.09 -9.97
C PHE A 34 7.00 6.52 -9.46
N PHE A 35 6.08 6.81 -8.56
CA PHE A 35 5.84 8.16 -8.04
C PHE A 35 6.11 8.25 -6.54
N GLN A 36 7.18 7.63 -6.07
CA GLN A 36 7.59 7.74 -4.67
C GLN A 36 7.97 9.18 -4.32
N PRO A 37 7.66 9.65 -3.10
CA PRO A 37 6.86 8.97 -2.07
C PRO A 37 5.35 9.17 -2.21
N TRP A 38 4.92 10.02 -3.11
CA TRP A 38 3.52 10.47 -3.20
C TRP A 38 2.56 9.36 -3.57
N GLY A 39 3.01 8.38 -4.35
CA GLY A 39 2.21 7.21 -4.71
C GLY A 39 1.77 6.37 -3.51
N PHE A 40 2.48 6.45 -2.39
CA PHE A 40 2.08 5.77 -1.16
C PHE A 40 0.75 6.26 -0.60
N LEU A 41 0.39 7.51 -0.89
CA LEU A 41 -0.93 8.04 -0.48
C LEU A 41 -2.07 7.29 -1.16
N LEU A 42 -1.86 6.79 -2.37
CA LEU A 42 -2.85 5.93 -3.05
C LEU A 42 -3.02 4.59 -2.33
N ILE A 43 -1.94 4.05 -1.75
CA ILE A 43 -2.03 2.84 -0.93
C ILE A 43 -2.91 3.10 0.29
N VAL A 44 -2.71 4.23 0.96
CA VAL A 44 -3.52 4.64 2.12
C VAL A 44 -4.99 4.80 1.72
N PHE A 45 -5.26 5.53 0.65
CA PHE A 45 -6.60 5.71 0.13
C PHE A 45 -7.27 4.37 -0.16
N ASN A 46 -6.56 3.50 -0.86
CA ASN A 46 -7.10 2.21 -1.26
C ASN A 46 -7.31 1.27 -0.06
N ALA A 47 -6.44 1.33 0.94
CA ALA A 47 -6.63 0.58 2.19
C ALA A 47 -7.91 0.99 2.90
N ILE A 48 -8.19 2.29 2.96
CA ILE A 48 -9.42 2.83 3.55
C ILE A 48 -10.63 2.41 2.72
N ALA A 49 -10.53 2.51 1.39
CA ALA A 49 -11.62 2.17 0.48
C ALA A 49 -11.99 0.69 0.54
N LEU A 50 -11.01 -0.19 0.53
CA LEU A 50 -11.23 -1.63 0.61
C LEU A 50 -11.68 -2.08 2.01
N ASN A 51 -11.21 -1.39 3.05
CA ASN A 51 -11.57 -1.64 4.45
C ASN A 51 -11.42 -3.11 4.84
N GLY A 52 -10.30 -3.70 4.44
CA GLY A 52 -9.98 -5.09 4.74
C GLY A 52 -9.54 -5.32 6.19
N PRO A 53 -9.33 -6.60 6.58
CA PRO A 53 -8.94 -6.94 7.94
C PRO A 53 -7.55 -6.41 8.34
N PHE A 54 -6.69 -6.14 7.35
CA PHE A 54 -5.32 -5.65 7.57
C PHE A 54 -5.16 -4.18 7.20
N ARG A 55 -6.26 -3.42 7.18
CA ARG A 55 -6.25 -2.00 6.79
C ARG A 55 -5.19 -1.18 7.52
N ASN A 56 -5.12 -1.30 8.84
CA ASN A 56 -4.18 -0.52 9.64
C ASN A 56 -2.73 -0.86 9.32
N ARG A 57 -2.45 -2.14 9.08
CA ARG A 57 -1.12 -2.61 8.67
C ARG A 57 -0.74 -2.09 7.29
N GLU A 58 -1.68 -2.07 6.35
CA GLU A 58 -1.46 -1.54 5.00
C GLU A 58 -1.18 -0.03 5.05
N ILE A 59 -1.92 0.71 5.87
CA ILE A 59 -1.68 2.14 6.09
C ILE A 59 -0.29 2.37 6.69
N LEU A 60 0.09 1.58 7.68
CA LEU A 60 1.41 1.67 8.29
C LEU A 60 2.52 1.39 7.29
N LEU A 61 2.37 0.36 6.46
CA LEU A 61 3.33 0.02 5.40
C LEU A 61 3.46 1.15 4.37
N ALA A 62 2.38 1.87 4.11
CA ALA A 62 2.39 2.99 3.19
C ALA A 62 3.02 4.26 3.79
N LEU A 63 2.82 4.50 5.07
CA LEU A 63 3.31 5.71 5.74
C LEU A 63 4.75 5.57 6.24
N ALA A 64 5.18 4.37 6.61
CA ALA A 64 6.54 4.13 7.12
C ALA A 64 7.67 4.56 6.17
N PRO A 65 7.57 4.39 4.85
CA PRO A 65 8.60 4.87 3.93
C PRO A 65 8.80 6.38 3.90
N PHE A 66 7.81 7.18 4.29
CA PHE A 66 7.94 8.65 4.26
C PHE A 66 9.08 9.17 5.14
N PRO A 67 9.16 8.82 6.44
CA PRO A 67 10.28 9.24 7.27
C PRO A 67 11.62 8.70 6.75
N ILE A 68 11.65 7.48 6.25
CA ILE A 68 12.86 6.87 5.71
C ILE A 68 13.32 7.63 4.46
N TYR A 69 12.40 7.94 3.56
CA TYR A 69 12.69 8.65 2.31
C TYR A 69 13.20 10.07 2.60
N PHE A 70 12.42 10.86 3.33
CA PHE A 70 12.79 12.25 3.63
C PHE A 70 13.95 12.34 4.59
N GLY A 71 14.04 11.46 5.59
CA GLY A 71 15.17 11.38 6.49
C GLY A 71 16.46 11.02 5.78
N SER A 72 16.42 10.10 4.84
CA SER A 72 17.58 9.73 4.01
C SER A 72 18.05 10.91 3.16
N LEU A 73 17.14 11.65 2.54
CA LEU A 73 17.49 12.84 1.77
C LEU A 73 18.18 13.89 2.64
N GLU A 74 17.66 14.15 3.83
CA GLU A 74 18.20 15.13 4.76
C GLU A 74 19.60 14.73 5.24
N ILE A 75 19.76 13.46 5.64
CA ILE A 75 21.04 12.94 6.13
C ILE A 75 22.08 12.96 5.01
N LEU A 76 21.72 12.50 3.81
CA LEU A 76 22.63 12.48 2.66
C LEU A 76 23.06 13.89 2.26
N ASP A 77 22.14 14.86 2.26
CA ASP A 77 22.45 16.24 1.97
C ASP A 77 23.50 16.79 2.94
N ARG A 78 23.31 16.56 4.24
CA ARG A 78 24.25 17.00 5.29
C ARG A 78 25.61 16.33 5.18
N VAL A 79 25.63 15.02 4.92
CA VAL A 79 26.86 14.23 4.81
C VAL A 79 27.67 14.65 3.59
N VAL A 80 27.02 14.89 2.45
CA VAL A 80 27.69 15.38 1.24
C VAL A 80 28.23 16.80 1.43
N ARG A 81 27.46 17.69 2.02
CA ARG A 81 27.89 19.07 2.30
C ARG A 81 29.05 19.11 3.27
N ALA A 82 29.10 18.21 4.25
CA ALA A 82 30.19 18.10 5.21
C ALA A 82 31.45 17.46 4.62
N GLY A 83 31.41 16.98 3.36
CA GLY A 83 32.53 16.34 2.70
C GLY A 83 32.85 14.92 3.20
N ILE A 84 31.96 14.33 4.01
CA ILE A 84 32.16 12.98 4.56
C ILE A 84 31.94 11.92 3.49
N LEU A 85 30.97 12.14 2.59
CA LEU A 85 30.60 11.20 1.55
C LEU A 85 30.53 11.91 0.19
N ALA A 86 31.10 11.29 -0.83
CA ALA A 86 31.00 11.79 -2.20
C ALA A 86 29.61 11.55 -2.79
N VAL A 87 29.26 12.33 -3.82
CA VAL A 87 27.94 12.23 -4.47
C VAL A 87 27.62 10.83 -5.00
N PRO A 88 28.55 10.10 -5.71
CA PRO A 88 28.21 8.76 -6.20
C PRO A 88 27.82 7.75 -5.11
N PRO A 89 28.59 7.59 -4.01
CA PRO A 89 28.16 6.74 -2.89
C PRO A 89 26.84 7.18 -2.25
N ALA A 90 26.56 8.50 -2.19
CA ALA A 90 25.30 9.01 -1.66
C ALA A 90 24.11 8.53 -2.49
N HIS A 91 24.25 8.45 -3.81
CA HIS A 91 23.22 7.92 -4.70
C HIS A 91 22.89 6.46 -4.41
N TYR A 92 23.88 5.62 -4.10
CA TYR A 92 23.63 4.23 -3.73
C TYR A 92 22.82 4.10 -2.45
N TRP A 93 23.10 4.94 -1.46
CA TRP A 93 22.31 4.98 -0.23
C TRP A 93 20.86 5.41 -0.50
N PHE A 94 20.66 6.39 -1.37
CA PHE A 94 19.34 6.84 -1.76
C PHE A 94 18.58 5.73 -2.50
N VAL A 95 19.22 5.02 -3.40
CA VAL A 95 18.63 3.86 -4.09
C VAL A 95 18.18 2.80 -3.08
N GLY A 96 18.95 2.60 -2.01
CA GLY A 96 18.56 1.71 -0.92
C GLY A 96 17.26 2.14 -0.24
N ALA A 97 17.10 3.44 0.03
CA ALA A 97 15.87 3.97 0.61
C ALA A 97 14.67 3.76 -0.31
N VAL A 98 14.84 3.98 -1.61
CA VAL A 98 13.81 3.71 -2.63
C VAL A 98 13.47 2.23 -2.65
N GLY A 99 14.46 1.35 -2.53
CA GLY A 99 14.26 -0.10 -2.45
C GLY A 99 13.41 -0.52 -1.25
N ILE A 100 13.63 0.08 -0.08
CA ILE A 100 12.80 -0.16 1.11
C ILE A 100 11.35 0.25 0.84
N GLY A 101 11.14 1.40 0.19
CA GLY A 101 9.81 1.84 -0.21
C GLY A 101 9.13 0.86 -1.16
N PHE A 102 9.86 0.33 -2.13
CA PHE A 102 9.36 -0.69 -3.06
C PHE A 102 8.92 -1.96 -2.30
N VAL A 103 9.73 -2.45 -1.37
CA VAL A 103 9.40 -3.65 -0.59
C VAL A 103 8.14 -3.41 0.25
N SER A 104 8.03 -2.25 0.91
CA SER A 104 6.83 -1.89 1.67
C SER A 104 5.59 -1.83 0.80
N ALA A 105 5.71 -1.25 -0.39
CA ALA A 105 4.62 -1.21 -1.37
C ALA A 105 4.21 -2.61 -1.84
N ALA A 106 5.18 -3.50 -2.03
CA ALA A 106 4.92 -4.88 -2.43
C ALA A 106 4.14 -5.64 -1.36
N PHE A 107 4.49 -5.50 -0.09
CA PHE A 107 3.74 -6.10 1.01
C PHE A 107 2.32 -5.56 1.10
N ALA A 108 2.15 -4.26 0.98
CA ALA A 108 0.82 -3.65 0.95
C ALA A 108 0.01 -4.13 -0.25
N TYR A 109 0.64 -4.27 -1.40
CA TYR A 109 0.02 -4.79 -2.61
C TYR A 109 -0.54 -6.20 -2.40
N VAL A 110 0.27 -7.11 -1.85
CA VAL A 110 -0.16 -8.50 -1.62
C VAL A 110 -1.40 -8.53 -0.72
N SER A 111 -1.41 -7.75 0.34
CA SER A 111 -2.53 -7.66 1.28
C SER A 111 -3.78 -7.09 0.59
N GLN A 112 -3.64 -6.00 -0.14
CA GLN A 112 -4.76 -5.34 -0.82
C GLN A 112 -5.31 -6.17 -1.98
N GLU A 113 -4.44 -6.83 -2.73
CA GLU A 113 -4.86 -7.71 -3.83
C GLU A 113 -5.73 -8.85 -3.31
N ARG A 114 -5.32 -9.45 -2.20
CA ARG A 114 -6.10 -10.50 -1.55
C ARG A 114 -7.49 -10.01 -1.15
N THR A 115 -7.57 -8.85 -0.52
CA THR A 115 -8.84 -8.23 -0.11
C THR A 115 -9.69 -7.87 -1.32
N PHE A 116 -9.09 -7.32 -2.36
CA PHE A 116 -9.77 -6.92 -3.59
C PHE A 116 -10.36 -8.12 -4.32
N GLN A 117 -9.60 -9.20 -4.47
CA GLN A 117 -10.06 -10.42 -5.13
C GLN A 117 -11.17 -11.10 -4.34
N LEU A 118 -11.02 -11.19 -3.03
CA LEU A 118 -12.06 -11.76 -2.17
C LEU A 118 -13.36 -10.98 -2.30
N ARG A 119 -13.27 -9.67 -2.30
CA ARG A 119 -14.42 -8.79 -2.46
C ARG A 119 -15.13 -9.01 -3.81
N ARG A 120 -14.36 -9.05 -4.89
CA ARG A 120 -14.93 -9.33 -6.22
C ARG A 120 -15.61 -10.69 -6.27
N TYR A 121 -15.00 -11.69 -5.67
CA TYR A 121 -15.57 -13.03 -5.58
C TYR A 121 -16.90 -13.00 -4.82
N LEU A 122 -16.96 -12.34 -3.68
CA LEU A 122 -18.20 -12.23 -2.90
C LEU A 122 -19.29 -11.45 -3.65
N GLU A 123 -18.93 -10.40 -4.36
CA GLU A 123 -19.88 -9.66 -5.19
C GLU A 123 -20.44 -10.51 -6.30
N GLN A 124 -19.64 -11.35 -6.95
CA GLN A 124 -20.10 -12.30 -7.97
C GLN A 124 -21.07 -13.31 -7.38
N LEU A 125 -20.75 -13.89 -6.22
CA LEU A 125 -21.63 -14.82 -5.54
C LEU A 125 -22.98 -14.19 -5.19
N ARG A 126 -22.97 -12.96 -4.68
CA ARG A 126 -24.20 -12.22 -4.35
C ARG A 126 -25.01 -11.89 -5.59
N GLY A 127 -24.37 -11.61 -6.70
CA GLY A 127 -25.01 -11.39 -7.99
C GLY A 127 -25.76 -12.62 -8.49
N TYR A 128 -25.21 -13.81 -8.29
CA TYR A 128 -25.86 -15.07 -8.68
C TYR A 128 -27.01 -15.46 -7.75
N SER A 129 -27.03 -14.97 -6.54
CA SER A 129 -28.07 -15.31 -5.56
C SER A 129 -29.27 -14.38 -5.61
N ALA A 130 -29.14 -13.27 -6.31
CA ALA A 130 -30.24 -12.36 -6.53
C ALA A 130 -31.11 -12.85 -7.69
#